data_633f1fa9f4920e8c98a4deda7f084433
#
_entry.id   633f1fa9f4920e8c98a4deda7f084433
#
_cell.length_a   1.000
_cell.length_b   1.000
_cell.length_c   1.000
_cell.angle_alpha   90.00
_cell.angle_beta   90.00
_cell.angle_gamma   90.00
#
_symmetry.space_group_name_H-M   'P 1'
#
loop_
_entity.id
_entity.type
_entity.pdbx_description
1 polymer ?
#
loop_
_entity_poly.entity_id
_entity_poly.type
_entity_poly.pdbx_seq_one_letter_code
_entity_poly.pdbx_strand_id
1 'polypeptide(L)'
;MSLLTKHVTLSLYCVLFVLVIGIISVSYSNAQTPSFIRQNIKDAPLDWIDAVNQKGSASGDPSTDIAEVTYSSNGRMLNSTMWMLFPFKAIPIGYSTINYGMLIDSDYNENTGQRGIDYQLEIRWNNETKTWTKTLTEWASAVSGRILSKNDNLSSFYREHSYYVLLPLDLENIQYPSQFRVIYYAESKKDAGPLLTDFTKWINIPPPELQVATYPQTIELLQGESKTVELTINSTTGLESNVMLSSRYQGSDPVLDFSNKQLKIPSDGSASIPLTVTTSSNTSVAPHTITIFTSSSYPDLDFVKMDMASNNTKFPLKIQGEDRVVKTNVLIDVKAPLPLTDKVGQFWSKLGEPITFLYGTLAGISPIIFRIIKKKLENKSIKSMPYYLTTNQLY
;
A
#
# COMPACT_ATOMS: atom_id res chain seq x y z
N MET A 1 -35.29 7.80 -52.90
CA MET A 1 -34.31 8.09 -51.85
C MET A 1 -33.15 8.85 -52.47
N SER A 2 -33.03 10.15 -52.21
CA SER A 2 -32.22 11.07 -52.99
C SER A 2 -30.71 10.90 -52.72
N LEU A 3 -29.87 11.24 -53.69
CA LEU A 3 -28.41 11.22 -53.59
C LEU A 3 -27.90 11.96 -52.31
N LEU A 4 -28.64 12.96 -51.88
CA LEU A 4 -28.32 13.77 -50.67
C LEU A 4 -28.32 12.94 -49.39
N THR A 5 -29.24 11.98 -49.23
CA THR A 5 -29.30 11.11 -48.02
C THR A 5 -28.13 10.12 -47.95
N LYS A 6 -27.61 9.68 -49.11
CA LYS A 6 -26.43 8.79 -49.14
C LYS A 6 -25.14 9.51 -48.77
N HIS A 7 -24.98 10.78 -49.16
CA HIS A 7 -23.79 11.56 -48.80
C HIS A 7 -23.77 11.95 -47.30
N VAL A 8 -24.94 12.26 -46.72
CA VAL A 8 -25.04 12.57 -45.27
C VAL A 8 -24.74 11.34 -44.43
N THR A 9 -25.24 10.15 -44.79
CA THR A 9 -24.94 8.89 -44.07
C THR A 9 -23.49 8.51 -44.21
N LEU A 10 -22.85 8.63 -45.36
CA LEU A 10 -21.43 8.30 -45.53
C LEU A 10 -20.53 9.26 -44.71
N SER A 11 -20.83 10.55 -44.67
CA SER A 11 -20.11 11.54 -43.87
C SER A 11 -20.24 11.27 -42.37
N LEU A 12 -21.41 10.85 -41.90
CA LEU A 12 -21.66 10.50 -40.51
C LEU A 12 -20.84 9.25 -40.08
N TYR A 13 -20.75 8.24 -40.96
CA TYR A 13 -19.94 7.04 -40.72
C TYR A 13 -18.43 7.37 -40.67
N CYS A 14 -17.93 8.24 -41.54
CA CYS A 14 -16.56 8.69 -41.53
C CYS A 14 -16.21 9.46 -40.24
N VAL A 15 -17.08 10.35 -39.76
CA VAL A 15 -16.90 11.09 -38.51
C VAL A 15 -16.91 10.14 -37.29
N LEU A 16 -17.86 9.17 -37.27
CA LEU A 16 -17.92 8.17 -36.23
C LEU A 16 -16.67 7.27 -36.21
N PHE A 17 -16.17 6.87 -37.39
CA PHE A 17 -14.98 6.04 -37.52
C PHE A 17 -13.72 6.77 -37.06
N VAL A 18 -13.57 8.06 -37.41
CA VAL A 18 -12.45 8.91 -36.91
C VAL A 18 -12.53 9.12 -35.40
N LEU A 19 -13.74 9.29 -34.85
CA LEU A 19 -13.97 9.43 -33.42
C LEU A 19 -13.62 8.13 -32.66
N VAL A 20 -14.00 6.96 -33.19
CA VAL A 20 -13.67 5.66 -32.61
C VAL A 20 -12.17 5.38 -32.69
N ILE A 21 -11.50 5.70 -33.81
CA ILE A 21 -10.04 5.57 -33.93
C ILE A 21 -9.36 6.57 -32.98
N GLY A 22 -9.86 7.79 -32.85
CA GLY A 22 -9.35 8.80 -31.89
C GLY A 22 -9.48 8.34 -30.43
N ILE A 23 -10.57 7.68 -30.07
CA ILE A 23 -10.78 7.14 -28.72
C ILE A 23 -9.86 5.93 -28.47
N ILE A 24 -9.65 5.08 -29.48
CA ILE A 24 -8.75 3.91 -29.35
C ILE A 24 -7.28 4.36 -29.28
N SER A 25 -6.89 5.42 -30.00
CA SER A 25 -5.51 5.93 -29.96
C SER A 25 -5.15 6.71 -28.68
N VAL A 26 -6.14 7.22 -27.94
CA VAL A 26 -5.90 7.89 -26.63
C VAL A 26 -5.71 6.88 -25.49
N SER A 27 -6.08 5.60 -25.70
CA SER A 27 -6.00 4.57 -24.64
C SER A 27 -4.66 3.84 -24.52
N TYR A 28 -3.71 4.12 -25.39
CA TYR A 28 -2.32 3.67 -25.21
C TYR A 28 -1.47 4.80 -24.62
N SER A 29 -1.78 5.24 -23.40
CA SER A 29 -0.74 5.79 -22.56
C SER A 29 0.18 4.62 -22.24
N ASN A 30 1.36 4.54 -22.87
CA ASN A 30 2.42 3.67 -22.41
C ASN A 30 2.62 3.98 -20.93
N ALA A 31 2.19 3.07 -20.07
CA ALA A 31 2.34 3.20 -18.64
C ALA A 31 3.85 3.13 -18.37
N GLN A 32 4.51 4.30 -18.36
CA GLN A 32 5.92 4.38 -18.05
C GLN A 32 6.10 4.11 -16.57
N THR A 33 7.17 3.38 -16.25
CA THR A 33 7.59 3.21 -14.85
C THR A 33 7.73 4.60 -14.19
N PRO A 34 7.04 4.86 -13.07
CA PRO A 34 7.15 6.15 -12.41
C PRO A 34 8.58 6.46 -11.98
N SER A 35 8.95 7.74 -12.01
CA SER A 35 10.18 8.18 -11.39
C SER A 35 9.99 8.27 -9.87
N PHE A 36 11.03 7.88 -9.11
CA PHE A 36 11.04 8.02 -7.67
C PHE A 36 12.45 8.35 -7.15
N ILE A 37 12.50 9.00 -6.00
CA ILE A 37 13.76 9.35 -5.34
C ILE A 37 14.41 8.10 -4.73
N ARG A 38 15.67 8.25 -4.31
CA ARG A 38 16.47 7.17 -3.70
C ARG A 38 15.74 6.53 -2.53
N GLN A 39 15.63 5.21 -2.60
CA GLN A 39 15.15 4.31 -1.56
C GLN A 39 16.30 3.40 -1.13
N ASN A 40 16.16 2.73 0.00
CA ASN A 40 17.12 1.76 0.46
C ASN A 40 16.44 0.56 1.13
N ILE A 41 17.06 -0.60 1.00
CA ILE A 41 16.73 -1.82 1.75
C ILE A 41 18.00 -2.31 2.43
N LYS A 42 17.90 -2.58 3.74
CA LYS A 42 18.99 -3.18 4.50
C LYS A 42 18.82 -4.68 4.52
N ASP A 43 19.94 -5.36 4.52
CA ASP A 43 20.01 -6.80 4.60
C ASP A 43 20.70 -7.26 5.89
N ALA A 44 20.49 -8.51 6.26
CA ALA A 44 21.11 -9.08 7.44
C ALA A 44 22.52 -9.57 7.11
N PRO A 45 23.52 -9.35 7.96
CA PRO A 45 24.86 -9.82 7.68
C PRO A 45 25.01 -11.34 7.89
N LEU A 46 25.82 -11.97 7.07
CA LEU A 46 26.25 -13.38 7.18
C LEU A 46 25.10 -14.40 7.08
N ASP A 47 24.11 -14.12 6.25
CA ASP A 47 22.91 -14.95 6.11
C ASP A 47 22.80 -15.70 4.77
N TRP A 48 23.93 -16.05 4.16
CA TRP A 48 23.94 -16.86 2.94
C TRP A 48 23.13 -18.14 3.08
N ILE A 49 22.50 -18.54 2.01
CA ILE A 49 21.76 -19.78 1.88
C ILE A 49 22.54 -20.72 0.97
N ASP A 50 22.77 -21.96 1.43
CA ASP A 50 23.24 -23.04 0.55
C ASP A 50 22.15 -23.37 -0.47
N ALA A 51 22.44 -23.10 -1.72
CA ALA A 51 21.49 -23.26 -2.81
C ALA A 51 20.97 -24.70 -2.99
N VAL A 52 21.74 -25.70 -2.57
CA VAL A 52 21.38 -27.12 -2.69
C VAL A 52 20.56 -27.58 -1.49
N ASN A 53 20.98 -27.22 -0.27
CA ASN A 53 20.39 -27.71 0.97
C ASN A 53 19.37 -26.75 1.57
N GLN A 54 19.25 -25.53 1.06
CA GLN A 54 18.37 -24.44 1.55
C GLN A 54 18.59 -24.14 3.04
N LYS A 55 19.80 -24.30 3.53
CA LYS A 55 20.18 -24.01 4.91
C LYS A 55 21.06 -22.78 4.97
N GLY A 56 20.82 -21.96 5.97
CA GLY A 56 21.69 -20.83 6.28
C GLY A 56 23.15 -21.31 6.47
N SER A 57 24.09 -20.54 5.95
CA SER A 57 25.53 -20.79 6.05
C SER A 57 26.26 -19.50 6.35
N ALA A 58 27.07 -19.49 7.39
CA ALA A 58 27.97 -18.38 7.71
C ALA A 58 29.34 -18.46 6.99
N SER A 59 29.50 -19.36 5.99
CA SER A 59 30.79 -19.66 5.35
C SER A 59 30.94 -19.09 3.93
N GLY A 60 30.05 -18.18 3.52
CA GLY A 60 30.12 -17.50 2.22
C GLY A 60 31.35 -16.61 2.06
N ASP A 61 31.55 -16.08 0.88
CA ASP A 61 32.57 -15.04 0.67
C ASP A 61 32.04 -13.70 1.18
N PRO A 62 32.72 -13.03 2.12
CA PRO A 62 32.22 -11.75 2.64
C PRO A 62 32.04 -10.65 1.59
N SER A 63 32.69 -10.76 0.42
CA SER A 63 32.45 -9.85 -0.70
C SER A 63 31.12 -10.13 -1.44
N THR A 64 30.41 -11.21 -1.10
CA THR A 64 29.06 -11.53 -1.58
C THR A 64 28.01 -11.44 -0.47
N ASP A 65 28.31 -10.76 0.62
CA ASP A 65 27.41 -10.44 1.72
C ASP A 65 26.82 -9.04 1.48
N ILE A 66 25.52 -8.97 1.23
CA ILE A 66 24.81 -7.74 0.92
C ILE A 66 24.49 -7.01 2.24
N ALA A 67 25.01 -5.82 2.42
CA ALA A 67 24.71 -5.01 3.60
C ALA A 67 23.51 -4.10 3.37
N GLU A 68 23.42 -3.53 2.17
CA GLU A 68 22.35 -2.60 1.80
C GLU A 68 22.24 -2.51 0.27
N VAL A 69 21.03 -2.30 -0.23
CA VAL A 69 20.82 -1.89 -1.61
C VAL A 69 20.14 -0.53 -1.61
N THR A 70 20.70 0.41 -2.37
CA THR A 70 20.08 1.69 -2.66
C THR A 70 19.62 1.74 -4.11
N TYR A 71 18.41 2.22 -4.36
CA TYR A 71 17.82 2.22 -5.70
C TYR A 71 16.96 3.47 -5.94
N SER A 72 16.88 3.89 -7.21
CA SER A 72 16.07 5.03 -7.66
C SER A 72 15.69 4.85 -9.12
N SER A 73 14.62 5.49 -9.56
CA SER A 73 14.22 5.49 -10.96
C SER A 73 13.96 6.91 -11.47
N ASN A 74 14.36 7.17 -12.71
CA ASN A 74 13.99 8.38 -13.45
C ASN A 74 12.92 8.11 -14.53
N GLY A 75 12.24 6.96 -14.44
CA GLY A 75 11.24 6.51 -15.42
C GLY A 75 11.83 5.78 -16.63
N ARG A 76 13.13 5.95 -16.92
CA ARG A 76 13.84 5.25 -17.98
C ARG A 76 14.85 4.25 -17.45
N MET A 77 15.54 4.61 -16.38
CA MET A 77 16.58 3.80 -15.76
C MET A 77 16.20 3.48 -14.33
N LEU A 78 16.29 2.21 -13.94
CA LEU A 78 16.41 1.82 -12.54
C LEU A 78 17.90 1.78 -12.19
N ASN A 79 18.34 2.73 -11.35
CA ASN A 79 19.72 2.79 -10.89
C ASN A 79 19.81 2.16 -9.51
N SER A 80 20.48 1.03 -9.43
CA SER A 80 20.68 0.28 -8.19
C SER A 80 22.16 0.20 -7.84
N THR A 81 22.46 0.38 -6.55
CA THR A 81 23.80 0.19 -5.97
C THR A 81 23.69 -0.81 -4.85
N MET A 82 24.31 -1.96 -5.02
CA MET A 82 24.40 -3.00 -4.02
C MET A 82 25.67 -2.80 -3.21
N TRP A 83 25.51 -2.54 -1.92
CA TRP A 83 26.61 -2.35 -0.96
C TRP A 83 26.92 -3.68 -0.29
N MET A 84 28.19 -4.06 -0.34
CA MET A 84 28.69 -5.31 0.19
C MET A 84 29.37 -5.08 1.53
N LEU A 85 29.38 -6.09 2.39
CA LEU A 85 30.06 -5.99 3.68
C LEU A 85 31.59 -5.88 3.50
N PHE A 86 32.16 -6.47 2.46
CA PHE A 86 33.57 -6.42 2.10
C PHE A 86 33.81 -5.97 0.67
N PRO A 87 35.03 -5.48 0.34
CA PRO A 87 35.32 -4.97 -0.99
C PRO A 87 35.14 -6.03 -2.09
N PHE A 88 34.66 -5.55 -3.22
CA PHE A 88 34.59 -6.31 -4.47
C PHE A 88 35.98 -6.86 -4.86
N LYS A 89 36.01 -8.10 -5.31
CA LYS A 89 37.24 -8.77 -5.79
C LYS A 89 37.34 -8.69 -7.29
N ALA A 90 38.27 -7.89 -7.80
CA ALA A 90 38.51 -7.82 -9.24
C ALA A 90 38.92 -9.18 -9.85
N ILE A 91 39.73 -9.95 -9.12
CA ILE A 91 40.15 -11.31 -9.45
C ILE A 91 39.88 -12.22 -8.27
N PRO A 92 38.76 -12.95 -8.27
CA PRO A 92 38.40 -13.86 -7.19
C PRO A 92 39.15 -15.19 -7.30
N ILE A 93 40.34 -15.28 -6.70
CA ILE A 93 41.17 -16.47 -6.68
C ILE A 93 40.53 -17.56 -5.83
N GLY A 94 40.46 -18.80 -6.33
CA GLY A 94 39.89 -19.97 -5.61
C GLY A 94 38.36 -20.04 -5.65
N TYR A 95 37.72 -19.23 -6.51
CA TYR A 95 36.29 -19.27 -6.77
C TYR A 95 36.00 -19.66 -8.24
N SER A 96 35.15 -20.66 -8.43
CA SER A 96 34.64 -21.01 -9.75
C SER A 96 33.53 -20.04 -10.18
N THR A 97 32.83 -19.46 -9.24
CA THR A 97 31.72 -18.51 -9.51
C THR A 97 31.70 -17.43 -8.46
N ILE A 98 31.55 -16.17 -8.89
CA ILE A 98 31.05 -15.05 -8.11
C ILE A 98 30.09 -14.29 -9.02
N ASN A 99 28.88 -14.02 -8.51
CA ASN A 99 27.84 -13.31 -9.23
C ASN A 99 27.22 -12.22 -8.33
N TYR A 100 26.78 -11.15 -8.96
CA TYR A 100 25.95 -10.11 -8.36
C TYR A 100 24.82 -9.82 -9.32
N GLY A 101 23.59 -9.68 -8.84
CA GLY A 101 22.50 -9.45 -9.77
C GLY A 101 21.17 -9.07 -9.14
N MET A 102 20.18 -8.96 -10.02
CA MET A 102 18.79 -8.83 -9.64
C MET A 102 17.91 -9.77 -10.46
N LEU A 103 16.91 -10.33 -9.82
CA LEU A 103 15.83 -11.08 -10.42
C LEU A 103 14.62 -10.16 -10.52
N ILE A 104 13.95 -10.15 -11.66
CA ILE A 104 12.89 -9.21 -11.99
C ILE A 104 11.66 -10.01 -12.42
N ASP A 105 10.55 -9.74 -11.74
CA ASP A 105 9.21 -10.16 -12.12
C ASP A 105 8.46 -8.93 -12.61
N SER A 106 8.18 -8.86 -13.89
CA SER A 106 7.66 -7.67 -14.57
C SER A 106 6.15 -7.62 -14.67
N ASP A 107 5.45 -8.73 -14.39
CA ASP A 107 4.01 -8.85 -14.57
C ASP A 107 3.26 -9.42 -13.34
N TYR A 108 3.97 -9.67 -12.23
CA TYR A 108 3.45 -10.28 -11.00
C TYR A 108 2.81 -11.67 -11.20
N ASN A 109 3.23 -12.38 -12.23
CA ASN A 109 2.65 -13.67 -12.59
C ASN A 109 3.64 -14.82 -12.37
N GLU A 110 3.42 -15.63 -11.37
CA GLU A 110 4.27 -16.79 -11.03
C GLU A 110 4.35 -17.87 -12.13
N ASN A 111 3.48 -17.79 -13.14
CA ASN A 111 3.42 -18.75 -14.24
C ASN A 111 4.20 -18.30 -15.48
N THR A 112 4.68 -17.06 -15.52
CA THR A 112 5.53 -16.53 -16.61
C THR A 112 6.99 -16.71 -16.32
N GLY A 113 7.83 -16.53 -17.33
CA GLY A 113 9.28 -16.62 -17.20
C GLY A 113 9.77 -17.89 -16.52
N GLN A 114 10.72 -17.74 -15.62
CA GLN A 114 11.25 -18.80 -14.78
C GLN A 114 10.53 -18.82 -13.42
N ARG A 115 9.26 -19.27 -13.39
CA ARG A 115 8.38 -19.24 -12.20
C ARG A 115 8.32 -17.86 -11.55
N GLY A 116 7.84 -16.89 -12.32
CA GLY A 116 7.68 -15.51 -11.89
C GLY A 116 8.92 -14.62 -12.07
N ILE A 117 10.04 -15.16 -12.57
CA ILE A 117 11.19 -14.35 -12.98
C ILE A 117 11.18 -14.19 -14.50
N ASP A 118 10.91 -12.98 -14.96
CA ASP A 118 10.90 -12.68 -16.39
C ASP A 118 12.26 -12.23 -16.90
N TYR A 119 13.02 -11.53 -16.05
CA TYR A 119 14.34 -11.02 -16.40
C TYR A 119 15.35 -11.25 -15.27
N GLN A 120 16.61 -11.43 -15.66
CA GLN A 120 17.73 -11.50 -14.74
C GLN A 120 18.85 -10.59 -15.24
N LEU A 121 19.21 -9.59 -14.43
CA LEU A 121 20.42 -8.81 -14.63
C LEU A 121 21.51 -9.40 -13.75
N GLU A 122 22.64 -9.80 -14.36
CA GLU A 122 23.73 -10.49 -13.66
C GLU A 122 25.08 -9.93 -14.07
N ILE A 123 25.96 -9.75 -13.09
CA ILE A 123 27.39 -9.51 -13.25
C ILE A 123 28.10 -10.79 -12.77
N ARG A 124 28.73 -11.51 -13.69
CA ARG A 124 29.30 -12.83 -13.43
C ARG A 124 30.81 -12.86 -13.68
N TRP A 125 31.54 -13.49 -12.74
CA TRP A 125 32.92 -13.92 -12.95
C TRP A 125 32.98 -15.20 -13.75
N ASN A 126 33.76 -15.18 -14.83
CA ASN A 126 34.10 -16.37 -15.59
C ASN A 126 35.53 -16.81 -15.22
N ASN A 127 35.64 -17.92 -14.49
CA ASN A 127 36.92 -18.42 -14.03
C ASN A 127 37.82 -18.98 -15.16
N GLU A 128 37.26 -19.39 -16.31
CA GLU A 128 38.01 -19.88 -17.45
C GLU A 128 38.70 -18.73 -18.18
N THR A 129 37.96 -17.70 -18.51
CA THR A 129 38.46 -16.51 -19.22
C THR A 129 39.09 -15.46 -18.30
N LYS A 130 38.93 -15.60 -16.97
CA LYS A 130 39.35 -14.62 -15.96
C LYS A 130 38.77 -13.20 -16.23
N THR A 131 37.51 -13.17 -16.63
CA THR A 131 36.81 -11.94 -16.98
C THR A 131 35.45 -11.83 -16.27
N TRP A 132 35.03 -10.61 -16.08
CA TRP A 132 33.69 -10.29 -15.62
C TRP A 132 32.81 -9.99 -16.83
N THR A 133 31.57 -10.43 -16.78
CA THR A 133 30.56 -10.15 -17.80
C THR A 133 29.26 -9.71 -17.14
N LYS A 134 28.67 -8.61 -17.62
CA LYS A 134 27.32 -8.17 -17.27
C LYS A 134 26.36 -8.63 -18.36
N THR A 135 25.31 -9.34 -17.99
CA THR A 135 24.25 -9.81 -18.91
C THR A 135 22.87 -9.44 -18.40
N LEU A 136 21.99 -9.10 -19.32
CA LEU A 136 20.54 -9.05 -19.08
C LEU A 136 19.92 -10.21 -19.87
N THR A 137 19.25 -11.11 -19.20
CA THR A 137 18.59 -12.29 -19.75
C THR A 137 17.09 -12.16 -19.58
N GLU A 138 16.33 -12.41 -20.64
CA GLU A 138 14.88 -12.58 -20.62
C GLU A 138 14.57 -14.09 -20.53
N TRP A 139 13.68 -14.47 -19.63
CA TRP A 139 13.25 -15.84 -19.44
C TRP A 139 11.89 -16.07 -20.08
N ALA A 140 11.85 -16.73 -21.22
CA ALA A 140 10.60 -17.10 -21.89
C ALA A 140 9.94 -18.32 -21.22
N SER A 141 10.69 -19.12 -20.45
CA SER A 141 10.21 -20.28 -19.70
C SER A 141 11.21 -20.67 -18.62
N ALA A 142 10.86 -21.65 -17.80
CA ALA A 142 11.73 -22.16 -16.73
C ALA A 142 13.09 -22.74 -17.22
N VAL A 143 13.26 -22.95 -18.51
CA VAL A 143 14.46 -23.60 -19.09
C VAL A 143 15.05 -22.87 -20.31
N SER A 144 14.42 -21.80 -20.76
CA SER A 144 14.81 -21.05 -21.95
C SER A 144 14.95 -19.56 -21.64
N GLY A 145 16.20 -19.09 -21.65
CA GLY A 145 16.56 -17.70 -21.51
C GLY A 145 17.19 -17.13 -22.76
N ARG A 146 16.89 -15.88 -23.10
CA ARG A 146 17.48 -15.13 -24.21
C ARG A 146 18.30 -13.96 -23.66
N ILE A 147 19.58 -13.89 -24.01
CA ILE A 147 20.41 -12.73 -23.63
C ILE A 147 19.98 -11.52 -24.47
N LEU A 148 19.50 -10.47 -23.81
CA LEU A 148 19.10 -9.20 -24.41
C LEU A 148 20.29 -8.26 -24.57
N SER A 149 21.18 -8.23 -23.56
CA SER A 149 22.39 -7.41 -23.62
C SER A 149 23.55 -8.09 -22.93
N LYS A 150 24.76 -7.83 -23.41
CA LYS A 150 26.01 -8.30 -22.82
C LYS A 150 27.05 -7.16 -22.82
N ASN A 151 27.74 -6.99 -21.71
CA ASN A 151 28.81 -6.01 -21.57
C ASN A 151 29.96 -6.60 -20.75
N ASP A 152 31.13 -6.60 -21.32
CA ASP A 152 32.35 -7.09 -20.67
C ASP A 152 33.24 -5.96 -20.13
N ASN A 153 32.75 -4.70 -20.13
CA ASN A 153 33.47 -3.54 -19.58
C ASN A 153 33.23 -3.40 -18.06
N LEU A 154 34.21 -3.86 -17.30
CA LEU A 154 34.20 -3.83 -15.83
C LEU A 154 34.00 -2.43 -15.22
N SER A 155 34.59 -1.40 -15.80
CA SER A 155 34.51 -0.05 -15.25
C SER A 155 33.09 0.53 -15.22
N SER A 156 32.15 -0.13 -15.91
CA SER A 156 30.75 0.29 -15.95
C SER A 156 29.94 -0.16 -14.73
N PHE A 157 30.44 -1.10 -13.92
CA PHE A 157 29.65 -1.67 -12.81
C PHE A 157 30.41 -1.83 -11.48
N TYR A 158 31.74 -1.59 -11.43
CA TYR A 158 32.46 -1.51 -10.16
C TYR A 158 33.69 -0.60 -10.26
N ARG A 159 34.23 -0.22 -9.11
CA ARG A 159 35.57 0.37 -8.96
C ARG A 159 36.42 -0.53 -8.09
N GLU A 160 37.68 -0.69 -8.45
CA GLU A 160 38.62 -1.50 -7.65
C GLU A 160 38.65 -1.04 -6.19
N HIS A 161 38.64 -2.00 -5.26
CA HIS A 161 38.52 -1.78 -3.81
C HIS A 161 37.22 -1.09 -3.35
N SER A 162 36.18 -1.03 -4.20
CA SER A 162 34.90 -0.51 -3.78
C SER A 162 34.09 -1.55 -3.00
N TYR A 163 33.26 -1.08 -2.07
CA TYR A 163 32.28 -1.89 -1.31
C TYR A 163 30.94 -1.97 -2.03
N TYR A 164 30.88 -1.65 -3.31
CA TYR A 164 29.61 -1.60 -4.02
C TYR A 164 29.73 -2.10 -5.45
N VAL A 165 28.62 -2.59 -5.92
CA VAL A 165 28.38 -2.99 -7.30
C VAL A 165 27.21 -2.19 -7.88
N LEU A 166 27.36 -1.67 -9.10
CA LEU A 166 26.33 -0.90 -9.78
C LEU A 166 25.52 -1.82 -10.68
N LEU A 167 24.21 -1.80 -10.54
CA LEU A 167 23.26 -2.58 -11.33
C LEU A 167 22.27 -1.64 -12.05
N PRO A 168 22.72 -0.83 -13.02
CA PRO A 168 21.81 -0.02 -13.82
C PRO A 168 21.04 -0.91 -14.80
N LEU A 169 19.69 -0.75 -14.81
CA LEU A 169 18.78 -1.42 -15.71
C LEU A 169 18.07 -0.35 -16.56
N ASP A 170 18.22 -0.42 -17.88
CA ASP A 170 17.37 0.34 -18.80
C ASP A 170 16.01 -0.35 -18.89
N LEU A 171 14.98 0.38 -18.46
CA LEU A 171 13.61 -0.11 -18.37
C LEU A 171 12.99 -0.36 -19.75
N GLU A 172 13.56 0.20 -20.83
CA GLU A 172 13.19 -0.11 -22.20
C GLU A 172 13.41 -1.59 -22.52
N ASN A 173 14.48 -2.18 -21.99
CA ASN A 173 14.80 -3.60 -22.21
C ASN A 173 13.79 -4.56 -21.56
N ILE A 174 13.00 -4.09 -20.60
CA ILE A 174 11.92 -4.82 -19.94
C ILE A 174 10.53 -4.23 -20.25
N GLN A 175 10.41 -3.50 -21.35
CA GLN A 175 9.17 -2.96 -21.91
C GLN A 175 8.48 -1.92 -21.02
N TYR A 176 9.21 -1.16 -20.20
CA TYR A 176 8.69 -0.11 -19.30
C TYR A 176 7.48 -0.54 -18.47
N PRO A 177 7.55 -1.60 -17.66
CA PRO A 177 6.41 -1.99 -16.85
C PRO A 177 6.04 -0.84 -15.88
N SER A 178 4.74 -0.57 -15.71
CA SER A 178 4.28 0.45 -14.76
C SER A 178 4.60 0.08 -13.32
N GLN A 179 4.62 -1.21 -13.06
CA GLN A 179 4.94 -1.82 -11.77
C GLN A 179 5.64 -3.16 -12.01
N PHE A 180 6.62 -3.46 -11.18
CA PHE A 180 7.32 -4.75 -11.18
C PHE A 180 7.98 -4.98 -9.81
N ARG A 181 8.44 -6.18 -9.56
CA ARG A 181 9.15 -6.51 -8.33
C ARG A 181 10.55 -7.05 -8.61
N VAL A 182 11.46 -6.79 -7.69
CA VAL A 182 12.86 -7.22 -7.84
C VAL A 182 13.39 -7.82 -6.55
N ILE A 183 14.37 -8.70 -6.70
CA ILE A 183 15.20 -9.28 -5.66
C ILE A 183 16.64 -9.09 -6.06
N TYR A 184 17.45 -8.56 -5.16
CA TYR A 184 18.89 -8.50 -5.36
C TYR A 184 19.54 -9.72 -4.75
N TYR A 185 20.60 -10.21 -5.39
CA TYR A 185 21.33 -11.36 -4.92
C TYR A 185 22.83 -11.25 -5.18
N ALA A 186 23.61 -11.93 -4.34
CA ALA A 186 25.03 -12.14 -4.54
C ALA A 186 25.39 -13.61 -4.28
N GLU A 187 26.27 -14.16 -5.06
CA GLU A 187 26.62 -15.58 -5.02
C GLU A 187 28.11 -15.80 -5.04
N SER A 188 28.52 -16.83 -4.31
CA SER A 188 29.89 -17.34 -4.39
C SER A 188 29.92 -18.87 -4.39
N LYS A 189 30.82 -19.44 -5.18
CA LYS A 189 31.13 -20.86 -5.17
C LYS A 189 32.64 -21.04 -5.21
N LYS A 190 33.22 -21.61 -4.16
CA LYS A 190 34.58 -22.09 -4.18
C LYS A 190 34.70 -23.28 -5.12
N ASP A 191 35.91 -23.53 -5.67
CA ASP A 191 36.11 -24.58 -6.67
C ASP A 191 35.56 -25.95 -6.26
N ALA A 192 35.62 -26.31 -4.99
CA ALA A 192 35.12 -27.58 -4.44
C ALA A 192 33.98 -27.40 -3.43
N GLY A 193 33.33 -26.20 -3.36
CA GLY A 193 32.32 -25.89 -2.37
C GLY A 193 30.87 -25.84 -2.91
N PRO A 194 29.89 -25.69 -2.04
CA PRO A 194 28.52 -25.41 -2.46
C PRO A 194 28.42 -24.01 -3.08
N LEU A 195 27.37 -23.77 -3.84
CA LEU A 195 26.96 -22.43 -4.24
C LEU A 195 26.23 -21.79 -3.04
N LEU A 196 26.77 -20.71 -2.55
CA LEU A 196 26.20 -19.92 -1.46
C LEU A 196 25.64 -18.63 -2.04
N THR A 197 24.41 -18.33 -1.71
CA THR A 197 23.68 -17.17 -2.23
C THR A 197 23.13 -16.35 -1.07
N ASP A 198 23.31 -15.06 -1.16
CA ASP A 198 22.72 -14.07 -0.31
C ASP A 198 21.62 -13.32 -1.09
N PHE A 199 20.50 -12.99 -0.44
CA PHE A 199 19.33 -12.40 -1.06
C PHE A 199 18.76 -11.30 -0.19
N THR A 200 18.44 -10.17 -0.81
CA THR A 200 17.57 -9.19 -0.14
C THR A 200 16.13 -9.69 -0.08
N LYS A 201 15.32 -9.02 0.74
CA LYS A 201 13.85 -9.07 0.59
C LYS A 201 13.48 -8.63 -0.82
N TRP A 202 12.40 -9.19 -1.37
CA TRP A 202 11.86 -8.67 -2.61
C TRP A 202 11.17 -7.32 -2.38
N ILE A 203 11.28 -6.43 -3.36
CA ILE A 203 10.73 -5.07 -3.33
C ILE A 203 9.89 -4.79 -4.56
N ASN A 204 8.88 -3.95 -4.40
CA ASN A 204 8.11 -3.44 -5.52
C ASN A 204 8.74 -2.18 -6.11
N ILE A 205 8.66 -2.05 -7.42
CA ILE A 205 9.09 -0.86 -8.17
C ILE A 205 7.87 -0.33 -8.95
N PRO A 206 7.43 0.92 -8.72
CA PRO A 206 7.90 1.84 -7.70
C PRO A 206 7.57 1.35 -6.29
N PRO A 207 8.30 1.85 -5.27
CA PRO A 207 7.98 1.52 -3.89
C PRO A 207 6.55 1.93 -3.56
N PRO A 208 5.76 1.07 -2.92
CA PRO A 208 4.40 1.43 -2.54
C PRO A 208 4.44 2.55 -1.51
N GLU A 209 3.66 3.59 -1.77
CA GLU A 209 3.42 4.67 -0.82
C GLU A 209 2.01 4.55 -0.29
N LEU A 210 1.91 4.47 1.04
CA LEU A 210 0.63 4.47 1.73
C LEU A 210 0.30 5.88 2.20
N GLN A 211 -0.85 6.39 1.82
CA GLN A 211 -1.43 7.59 2.38
C GLN A 211 -2.53 7.21 3.36
N VAL A 212 -2.41 7.69 4.58
CA VAL A 212 -3.36 7.42 5.65
C VAL A 212 -4.03 8.73 6.05
N ALA A 213 -5.34 8.77 6.01
CA ALA A 213 -6.13 9.95 6.35
C ALA A 213 -7.36 9.58 7.19
N THR A 214 -7.74 10.48 8.09
CA THR A 214 -9.02 10.40 8.79
C THR A 214 -10.01 11.40 8.18
N TYR A 215 -11.26 11.03 8.15
CA TYR A 215 -12.33 11.97 7.81
C TYR A 215 -13.33 12.07 8.96
N PRO A 216 -13.45 13.27 9.57
CA PRO A 216 -12.71 14.51 9.32
C PRO A 216 -11.23 14.43 9.73
N GLN A 217 -10.37 15.33 9.20
CA GLN A 217 -8.93 15.39 9.51
C GLN A 217 -8.65 15.74 10.98
N THR A 218 -9.50 16.60 11.58
CA THR A 218 -9.48 16.91 13.01
C THR A 218 -10.70 16.29 13.66
N ILE A 219 -10.49 15.51 14.69
CA ILE A 219 -11.56 14.83 15.41
C ILE A 219 -11.90 15.65 16.65
N GLU A 220 -13.02 16.35 16.59
CA GLU A 220 -13.53 17.10 17.75
C GLU A 220 -14.47 16.23 18.57
N LEU A 221 -14.26 16.18 19.90
CA LEU A 221 -15.13 15.50 20.85
C LEU A 221 -15.04 16.12 22.24
N LEU A 222 -16.06 15.90 23.06
CA LEU A 222 -16.08 16.38 24.44
C LEU A 222 -15.39 15.37 25.37
N GLN A 223 -14.93 15.85 26.53
CA GLN A 223 -14.47 14.97 27.61
C GLN A 223 -15.52 13.92 27.95
N GLY A 224 -15.10 12.65 28.08
CA GLY A 224 -15.98 11.52 28.39
C GLY A 224 -16.81 11.00 27.22
N GLU A 225 -16.56 11.48 26.02
CA GLU A 225 -17.25 11.03 24.81
C GLU A 225 -16.41 10.07 23.97
N SER A 226 -17.12 9.29 23.16
CA SER A 226 -16.53 8.47 22.11
C SER A 226 -17.08 8.89 20.75
N LYS A 227 -16.24 8.91 19.74
CA LYS A 227 -16.62 9.26 18.37
C LYS A 227 -15.97 8.30 17.39
N THR A 228 -16.75 7.77 16.48
CA THR A 228 -16.24 6.95 15.39
C THR A 228 -16.11 7.80 14.14
N VAL A 229 -14.96 7.72 13.50
CA VAL A 229 -14.61 8.36 12.23
C VAL A 229 -14.10 7.32 11.24
N GLU A 230 -14.01 7.68 9.98
CA GLU A 230 -13.47 6.81 8.95
C GLU A 230 -11.96 7.03 8.84
N LEU A 231 -11.18 5.94 8.89
CA LEU A 231 -9.77 5.93 8.56
C LEU A 231 -9.62 5.31 7.18
N THR A 232 -9.14 6.11 6.22
CA THR A 232 -8.89 5.67 4.85
C THR A 232 -7.40 5.48 4.62
N ILE A 233 -7.04 4.36 3.99
CA ILE A 233 -5.67 4.03 3.60
C ILE A 233 -5.65 3.82 2.10
N ASN A 234 -4.85 4.63 1.40
CA ASN A 234 -4.68 4.55 -0.04
C ASN A 234 -3.27 4.09 -0.37
N SER A 235 -3.14 3.14 -1.29
CA SER A 235 -1.89 2.85 -1.96
C SER A 235 -1.78 3.73 -3.20
N THR A 236 -0.84 4.66 -3.24
CA THR A 236 -0.66 5.55 -4.41
C THR A 236 -0.12 4.82 -5.63
N THR A 237 0.42 3.61 -5.43
CA THR A 237 0.95 2.76 -6.49
C THR A 237 -0.05 1.73 -6.99
N GLY A 238 -1.25 1.65 -6.39
CA GLY A 238 -2.29 0.69 -6.76
C GLY A 238 -1.97 -0.78 -6.46
N LEU A 239 -0.93 -1.04 -5.65
CA LEU A 239 -0.55 -2.40 -5.30
C LEU A 239 -1.42 -2.96 -4.17
N GLU A 240 -1.84 -4.20 -4.33
CA GLU A 240 -2.44 -4.97 -3.27
C GLU A 240 -1.45 -5.17 -2.12
N SER A 241 -1.84 -4.90 -0.89
CA SER A 241 -0.99 -5.09 0.28
C SER A 241 -1.78 -5.47 1.52
N ASN A 242 -1.15 -6.26 2.39
CA ASN A 242 -1.65 -6.51 3.73
C ASN A 242 -1.09 -5.44 4.67
N VAL A 243 -1.96 -4.80 5.41
CA VAL A 243 -1.63 -3.68 6.28
C VAL A 243 -1.98 -4.02 7.72
N MET A 244 -1.05 -3.75 8.64
CA MET A 244 -1.29 -3.80 10.08
C MET A 244 -1.31 -2.37 10.63
N LEU A 245 -2.28 -2.11 11.50
CA LEU A 245 -2.48 -0.82 12.15
C LEU A 245 -2.14 -0.90 13.62
N SER A 246 -1.44 0.10 14.11
CA SER A 246 -1.23 0.34 15.52
C SER A 246 -1.21 1.84 15.80
N SER A 247 -1.43 2.22 17.04
CA SER A 247 -1.36 3.62 17.47
C SER A 247 -0.42 3.78 18.64
N ARG A 248 0.21 4.94 18.74
CA ARG A 248 1.02 5.34 19.89
C ARG A 248 0.66 6.74 20.33
N TYR A 249 0.39 6.88 21.60
CA TYR A 249 0.21 8.15 22.29
C TYR A 249 1.10 8.19 23.52
N GLN A 250 1.59 9.35 23.91
CA GLN A 250 2.46 9.50 25.09
C GLN A 250 1.72 9.45 26.42
N GLY A 251 0.38 9.62 26.39
CA GLY A 251 -0.51 9.52 27.54
C GLY A 251 -1.33 8.23 27.54
N SER A 252 -2.15 8.07 28.58
CA SER A 252 -3.13 6.98 28.68
C SER A 252 -4.48 7.31 28.00
N ASP A 253 -4.73 8.56 27.65
CA ASP A 253 -6.01 9.08 27.18
C ASP A 253 -5.80 10.37 26.37
N PRO A 254 -6.36 10.57 25.16
CA PRO A 254 -7.39 9.73 24.52
C PRO A 254 -6.89 8.39 23.96
N VAL A 255 -7.80 7.43 23.80
CA VAL A 255 -7.54 6.09 23.26
C VAL A 255 -8.10 5.99 21.85
N LEU A 256 -7.32 5.36 20.96
CA LEU A 256 -7.76 4.99 19.61
C LEU A 256 -7.99 3.47 19.55
N ASP A 257 -9.15 3.07 19.05
CA ASP A 257 -9.47 1.68 18.79
C ASP A 257 -9.84 1.48 17.32
N PHE A 258 -9.16 0.54 16.68
CA PHE A 258 -9.43 0.15 15.29
C PHE A 258 -10.40 -1.02 15.29
N SER A 259 -11.48 -0.93 14.53
CA SER A 259 -12.44 -2.04 14.36
C SER A 259 -11.78 -3.31 13.82
N ASN A 260 -10.71 -3.16 13.05
CA ASN A 260 -9.82 -4.23 12.60
C ASN A 260 -8.38 -3.70 12.54
N LYS A 261 -7.43 -4.44 13.10
CA LYS A 261 -6.01 -4.08 13.06
C LYS A 261 -5.29 -4.64 11.83
N GLN A 262 -5.91 -5.55 11.11
CA GLN A 262 -5.38 -6.09 9.85
C GLN A 262 -6.34 -5.75 8.72
N LEU A 263 -5.79 -5.24 7.64
CA LEU A 263 -6.55 -4.74 6.51
C LEU A 263 -5.87 -5.17 5.22
N LYS A 264 -6.65 -5.62 4.24
CA LYS A 264 -6.16 -5.86 2.89
C LYS A 264 -6.53 -4.64 2.03
N ILE A 265 -5.53 -3.99 1.44
CA ILE A 265 -5.73 -2.96 0.43
C ILE A 265 -5.87 -3.67 -0.91
N PRO A 266 -7.00 -3.53 -1.61
CA PRO A 266 -7.20 -4.17 -2.91
C PRO A 266 -6.36 -3.50 -4.02
N SER A 267 -6.39 -4.09 -5.21
CA SER A 267 -5.65 -3.58 -6.38
C SER A 267 -6.16 -2.24 -6.90
N ASP A 268 -7.34 -1.77 -6.50
CA ASP A 268 -7.83 -0.41 -6.74
C ASP A 268 -7.19 0.62 -5.80
N GLY A 269 -6.39 0.14 -4.84
CA GLY A 269 -5.50 0.92 -4.02
C GLY A 269 -6.12 1.61 -2.81
N SER A 270 -7.38 1.34 -2.44
CA SER A 270 -8.03 2.01 -1.31
C SER A 270 -8.78 1.04 -0.39
N ALA A 271 -8.70 1.30 0.91
CA ALA A 271 -9.52 0.63 1.91
C ALA A 271 -9.83 1.58 3.07
N SER A 272 -11.02 1.44 3.66
CA SER A 272 -11.47 2.23 4.79
C SER A 272 -11.92 1.37 5.95
N ILE A 273 -11.67 1.83 7.18
CA ILE A 273 -12.12 1.18 8.41
C ILE A 273 -12.64 2.21 9.42
N PRO A 274 -13.61 1.83 10.26
CA PRO A 274 -14.00 2.61 11.42
C PRO A 274 -12.86 2.73 12.43
N LEU A 275 -12.57 3.97 12.85
CA LEU A 275 -11.65 4.32 13.92
C LEU A 275 -12.45 4.97 15.05
N THR A 276 -12.47 4.37 16.23
CA THR A 276 -13.14 4.93 17.40
C THR A 276 -12.12 5.65 18.28
N VAL A 277 -12.42 6.91 18.57
CA VAL A 277 -11.67 7.74 19.53
C VAL A 277 -12.49 7.85 20.79
N THR A 278 -11.89 7.51 21.93
CA THR A 278 -12.54 7.59 23.25
C THR A 278 -11.74 8.50 24.17
N THR A 279 -12.43 9.38 24.85
CA THR A 279 -11.88 10.24 25.92
C THR A 279 -12.51 9.88 27.26
N SER A 280 -11.77 10.01 28.34
CA SER A 280 -12.32 9.93 29.70
C SER A 280 -12.75 11.30 30.21
N SER A 281 -13.45 11.32 31.36
CA SER A 281 -13.78 12.58 32.06
C SER A 281 -12.53 13.34 32.56
N ASN A 282 -11.37 12.68 32.58
CA ASN A 282 -10.09 13.24 33.04
C ASN A 282 -9.16 13.63 31.88
N THR A 283 -9.55 13.38 30.64
CA THR A 283 -8.76 13.78 29.47
C THR A 283 -8.56 15.30 29.47
N SER A 284 -7.35 15.80 29.29
CA SER A 284 -7.11 17.23 29.26
C SER A 284 -7.86 17.91 28.11
N VAL A 285 -8.45 19.08 28.38
CA VAL A 285 -9.11 19.92 27.38
C VAL A 285 -8.03 20.65 26.58
N ALA A 286 -7.57 20.03 25.52
CA ALA A 286 -6.51 20.53 24.64
C ALA A 286 -6.48 19.72 23.34
N PRO A 287 -5.79 20.19 22.31
CA PRO A 287 -5.44 19.38 21.16
C PRO A 287 -4.45 18.26 21.55
N HIS A 288 -4.75 17.03 21.14
CA HIS A 288 -3.90 15.85 21.31
C HIS A 288 -3.48 15.33 19.95
N THR A 289 -2.22 14.93 19.83
CA THR A 289 -1.71 14.30 18.62
C THR A 289 -1.41 12.84 18.89
N ILE A 290 -2.06 11.94 18.16
CA ILE A 290 -1.81 10.51 18.23
C ILE A 290 -1.18 10.07 16.92
N THR A 291 -0.09 9.28 17.02
CA THR A 291 0.56 8.73 15.83
C THR A 291 -0.02 7.36 15.52
N ILE A 292 -0.54 7.18 14.33
CA ILE A 292 -0.91 5.88 13.75
C ILE A 292 0.30 5.35 12.98
N PHE A 293 0.65 4.10 13.22
CA PHE A 293 1.64 3.36 12.47
C PHE A 293 0.90 2.38 11.56
N THR A 294 1.16 2.51 10.29
CA THR A 294 0.63 1.63 9.25
C THR A 294 1.80 0.85 8.70
N SER A 295 1.90 -0.42 9.05
CA SER A 295 2.91 -1.30 8.47
C SER A 295 2.30 -2.14 7.37
N SER A 296 2.90 -2.13 6.19
CA SER A 296 2.58 -3.03 5.10
C SER A 296 3.62 -4.12 5.02
N SER A 297 3.15 -5.36 4.83
CA SER A 297 4.01 -6.50 4.57
C SER A 297 3.55 -7.19 3.29
N TYR A 298 4.50 -7.68 2.54
CA TYR A 298 4.22 -8.48 1.35
C TYR A 298 4.43 -9.96 1.69
N PRO A 299 3.62 -10.87 1.11
CA PRO A 299 3.80 -12.30 1.34
C PRO A 299 5.16 -12.75 0.83
N ASP A 300 5.72 -13.78 1.49
CA ASP A 300 6.92 -14.43 0.99
C ASP A 300 6.70 -14.95 -0.43
N LEU A 301 7.74 -14.88 -1.25
CA LEU A 301 7.70 -15.37 -2.62
C LEU A 301 8.53 -16.63 -2.77
N ASP A 302 7.95 -17.63 -3.44
CA ASP A 302 8.63 -18.85 -3.82
C ASP A 302 9.13 -18.72 -5.26
N PHE A 303 10.43 -18.50 -5.44
CA PHE A 303 11.06 -18.48 -6.74
C PHE A 303 11.88 -19.75 -6.99
N VAL A 304 12.08 -20.06 -8.26
CA VAL A 304 13.06 -21.07 -8.67
C VAL A 304 14.11 -20.40 -9.54
N LYS A 305 15.30 -20.25 -9.02
CA LYS A 305 16.45 -19.77 -9.76
C LYS A 305 17.12 -20.93 -10.53
N MET A 306 17.52 -20.67 -11.75
CA MET A 306 18.41 -21.58 -12.49
C MET A 306 19.84 -21.06 -12.48
N ASP A 307 20.79 -21.92 -12.20
CA ASP A 307 22.20 -21.64 -12.47
C ASP A 307 22.48 -21.86 -13.95
N MET A 308 22.69 -20.77 -14.70
CA MET A 308 23.02 -20.82 -16.12
C MET A 308 24.39 -21.50 -16.41
N ALA A 309 25.28 -21.53 -15.41
CA ALA A 309 26.60 -22.14 -15.58
C ALA A 309 26.58 -23.68 -15.50
N SER A 310 25.59 -24.23 -14.76
CA SER A 310 25.50 -25.70 -14.55
C SER A 310 24.43 -26.36 -15.42
N ASN A 311 23.78 -25.64 -16.31
CA ASN A 311 22.74 -26.07 -17.25
C ASN A 311 21.50 -26.75 -16.64
N ASN A 312 21.42 -27.03 -15.35
CA ASN A 312 20.27 -27.78 -14.79
C ASN A 312 20.00 -27.61 -13.29
N THR A 313 20.74 -26.81 -12.55
CA THR A 313 20.49 -26.70 -11.10
C THR A 313 19.34 -25.71 -10.83
N LYS A 314 18.22 -26.24 -10.36
CA LYS A 314 17.05 -25.43 -9.94
C LYS A 314 17.09 -25.24 -8.44
N PHE A 315 17.00 -24.00 -7.97
CA PHE A 315 16.94 -23.69 -6.56
C PHE A 315 15.56 -23.13 -6.24
N PRO A 316 14.74 -23.83 -5.45
CA PRO A 316 13.57 -23.18 -4.86
C PRO A 316 14.06 -22.17 -3.81
N LEU A 317 13.63 -20.94 -3.94
CA LEU A 317 13.96 -19.85 -3.05
C LEU A 317 12.68 -19.32 -2.41
N LYS A 318 12.65 -19.31 -1.08
CA LYS A 318 11.63 -18.60 -0.34
C LYS A 318 12.20 -17.27 0.10
N ILE A 319 11.71 -16.18 -0.46
CA ILE A 319 12.22 -14.85 -0.22
C ILE A 319 11.15 -14.01 0.47
N GLN A 320 11.54 -13.37 1.58
CA GLN A 320 10.66 -12.49 2.33
C GLN A 320 10.27 -11.25 1.52
N GLY A 321 9.04 -10.81 1.68
CA GLY A 321 8.59 -9.52 1.17
C GLY A 321 9.10 -8.34 2.03
N GLU A 322 9.17 -7.18 1.42
CA GLU A 322 9.55 -5.94 2.11
C GLU A 322 8.47 -5.51 3.10
N ASP A 323 8.88 -5.09 4.31
CA ASP A 323 8.01 -4.43 5.27
C ASP A 323 8.23 -2.92 5.23
N ARG A 324 7.15 -2.15 5.19
CA ARG A 324 7.19 -0.69 5.27
C ARG A 324 6.32 -0.16 6.38
N VAL A 325 6.79 0.89 7.04
CA VAL A 325 6.05 1.56 8.11
C VAL A 325 5.84 3.03 7.76
N VAL A 326 4.59 3.41 7.62
CA VAL A 326 4.17 4.81 7.46
C VAL A 326 3.64 5.33 8.80
N LYS A 327 4.01 6.57 9.15
CA LYS A 327 3.54 7.25 10.37
C LYS A 327 2.62 8.39 9.97
N THR A 328 1.42 8.40 10.53
CA THR A 328 0.44 9.47 10.32
C THR A 328 -0.02 10.02 11.65
N ASN A 329 -0.06 11.33 11.77
CA ASN A 329 -0.54 12.00 12.97
C ASN A 329 -2.03 12.34 12.82
N VAL A 330 -2.80 11.94 13.81
CA VAL A 330 -4.22 12.30 13.94
C VAL A 330 -4.37 13.34 15.02
N LEU A 331 -5.02 14.45 14.69
CA LEU A 331 -5.31 15.54 15.63
C LEU A 331 -6.68 15.32 16.26
N ILE A 332 -6.71 15.28 17.59
CA ILE A 332 -7.92 15.15 18.39
C ILE A 332 -8.06 16.41 19.24
N ASP A 333 -9.13 17.18 18.99
CA ASP A 333 -9.41 18.39 19.74
C ASP A 333 -10.47 18.12 20.80
N VAL A 334 -10.00 17.99 22.05
CA VAL A 334 -10.87 17.70 23.20
C VAL A 334 -11.40 19.00 23.79
N LYS A 335 -12.72 19.12 23.81
CA LYS A 335 -13.44 20.26 24.38
C LYS A 335 -13.97 19.94 25.76
N ALA A 336 -14.15 20.98 26.58
CA ALA A 336 -14.85 20.83 27.85
C ALA A 336 -16.30 20.35 27.64
N PRO A 337 -16.86 19.57 28.56
CA PRO A 337 -18.25 19.19 28.47
C PRO A 337 -19.13 20.45 28.56
N LEU A 338 -20.20 20.49 27.75
CA LEU A 338 -21.12 21.62 27.76
C LEU A 338 -21.71 21.81 29.15
N PRO A 339 -21.80 23.06 29.65
CA PRO A 339 -22.53 23.36 30.86
C PRO A 339 -23.94 22.78 30.80
N LEU A 340 -24.50 22.42 31.96
CA LEU A 340 -25.84 21.83 32.02
C LEU A 340 -26.90 22.74 31.38
N THR A 341 -26.74 24.05 31.53
CA THR A 341 -27.60 25.09 30.92
C THR A 341 -27.62 24.97 29.39
N ASP A 342 -26.46 24.75 28.77
CA ASP A 342 -26.34 24.66 27.31
C ASP A 342 -26.86 23.33 26.78
N LYS A 343 -26.68 22.23 27.54
CA LYS A 343 -27.31 20.94 27.21
C LYS A 343 -28.82 21.00 27.21
N VAL A 344 -29.37 21.68 28.20
CA VAL A 344 -30.82 21.93 28.30
C VAL A 344 -31.28 22.84 27.15
N GLY A 345 -30.52 23.88 26.81
CA GLY A 345 -30.79 24.74 25.67
C GLY A 345 -30.80 24.01 24.33
N GLN A 346 -29.81 23.15 24.09
CA GLN A 346 -29.76 22.33 22.87
C GLN A 346 -30.89 21.28 22.81
N PHE A 347 -31.27 20.70 23.95
CA PHE A 347 -32.42 19.79 24.02
C PHE A 347 -33.71 20.51 23.62
N TRP A 348 -33.93 21.71 24.15
CA TRP A 348 -35.11 22.52 23.83
C TRP A 348 -35.09 23.02 22.39
N SER A 349 -33.94 23.38 21.82
CA SER A 349 -33.86 23.79 20.42
C SER A 349 -34.18 22.62 19.46
N LYS A 350 -33.72 21.41 19.76
CA LYS A 350 -34.05 20.19 18.97
C LYS A 350 -35.53 19.79 19.13
N LEU A 351 -36.15 20.04 20.28
CA LEU A 351 -37.59 19.83 20.49
C LEU A 351 -38.45 20.95 19.90
N GLY A 352 -37.89 22.16 19.80
CA GLY A 352 -38.58 23.32 19.24
C GLY A 352 -38.96 23.17 17.78
N GLU A 353 -38.11 22.53 16.96
CA GLU A 353 -38.39 22.28 15.54
C GLU A 353 -39.61 21.38 15.30
N PRO A 354 -39.74 20.20 15.95
CA PRO A 354 -40.94 19.39 15.81
C PRO A 354 -42.18 20.01 16.45
N ILE A 355 -42.01 20.78 17.55
CA ILE A 355 -43.11 21.44 18.22
C ILE A 355 -43.62 22.60 17.37
N THR A 356 -42.76 23.42 16.77
CA THR A 356 -43.15 24.46 15.82
C THR A 356 -43.83 23.89 14.59
N PHE A 357 -43.39 22.73 14.10
CA PHE A 357 -44.06 22.02 13.02
C PHE A 357 -45.44 21.50 13.44
N LEU A 358 -45.59 21.00 14.67
CA LEU A 358 -46.86 20.54 15.21
C LEU A 358 -47.80 21.73 15.47
N TYR A 359 -47.32 22.86 15.97
CA TYR A 359 -48.13 24.11 16.10
C TYR A 359 -48.49 24.71 14.76
N GLY A 360 -47.58 24.68 13.78
CA GLY A 360 -47.82 25.11 12.40
C GLY A 360 -48.90 24.27 11.71
N THR A 361 -48.86 22.94 11.90
CA THR A 361 -49.84 22.01 11.36
C THR A 361 -51.17 22.07 12.10
N LEU A 362 -51.18 22.32 13.43
CA LEU A 362 -52.40 22.53 14.22
C LEU A 362 -53.06 23.90 13.94
N ALA A 363 -52.26 24.94 13.65
CA ALA A 363 -52.83 26.26 13.24
C ALA A 363 -53.43 26.20 11.81
N GLY A 364 -52.99 25.26 10.96
CA GLY A 364 -53.58 25.00 9.65
C GLY A 364 -54.83 24.09 9.65
N ILE A 365 -55.14 23.47 10.80
CA ILE A 365 -56.35 22.67 10.95
C ILE A 365 -57.54 23.60 10.98
N SER A 366 -58.34 23.56 9.95
CA SER A 366 -59.51 24.36 9.66
C SER A 366 -60.35 24.62 10.92
N PRO A 367 -60.87 25.86 11.10
CA PRO A 367 -61.81 26.22 12.17
C PRO A 367 -62.99 25.25 12.34
N ILE A 368 -63.25 24.41 11.33
CA ILE A 368 -64.30 23.39 11.34
C ILE A 368 -63.98 22.25 12.32
N ILE A 369 -62.74 21.82 12.41
CA ILE A 369 -62.34 20.71 13.33
C ILE A 369 -62.37 21.23 14.78
N PHE A 370 -61.95 22.47 15.00
CA PHE A 370 -62.04 23.09 16.33
C PHE A 370 -63.52 23.26 16.79
N ARG A 371 -64.44 23.60 15.89
CA ARG A 371 -65.88 23.61 16.18
C ARG A 371 -66.44 22.22 16.50
N ILE A 372 -65.97 21.16 15.82
CA ILE A 372 -66.41 19.79 16.07
C ILE A 372 -65.95 19.31 17.45
N ILE A 373 -64.71 19.59 17.81
CA ILE A 373 -64.15 19.24 19.13
C ILE A 373 -64.84 20.04 20.25
N LYS A 374 -65.07 21.35 20.06
CA LYS A 374 -65.74 22.20 21.00
C LYS A 374 -67.18 21.71 21.25
N LYS A 375 -67.93 21.40 20.18
CA LYS A 375 -69.30 20.89 20.28
C LYS A 375 -69.38 19.50 20.94
N LYS A 376 -68.33 18.69 20.82
CA LYS A 376 -68.26 17.36 21.45
C LYS A 376 -67.88 17.45 22.94
N LEU A 377 -67.14 18.49 23.35
CA LEU A 377 -66.79 18.77 24.74
C LEU A 377 -67.99 19.44 25.48
N GLU A 378 -68.71 20.34 24.84
CA GLU A 378 -69.90 20.96 25.39
C GLU A 378 -71.04 19.94 25.62
N ASN A 379 -71.18 18.94 24.72
CA ASN A 379 -72.20 17.87 24.90
C ASN A 379 -71.78 16.80 25.92
N LYS A 380 -70.52 16.71 26.39
CA LYS A 380 -70.11 15.87 27.49
C LYS A 380 -70.18 16.49 28.88
N SER A 381 -70.38 17.79 28.98
CA SER A 381 -70.43 18.54 30.23
C SER A 381 -71.79 18.52 30.94
N ILE A 382 -72.83 17.88 30.37
CA ILE A 382 -74.19 17.88 30.93
C ILE A 382 -74.64 16.43 31.26
N LYS A 383 -73.80 15.61 31.80
CA LYS A 383 -74.29 14.43 32.52
C LYS A 383 -73.29 14.03 33.60
N SER A 384 -73.74 14.33 34.83
CA SER A 384 -73.43 13.64 36.11
C SER A 384 -72.04 13.88 36.71
N MET A 385 -71.99 14.78 37.64
CA MET A 385 -71.25 14.60 38.89
C MET A 385 -72.22 14.23 39.99
N PRO A 386 -72.02 13.23 40.78
CA PRO A 386 -72.41 13.18 42.15
C PRO A 386 -71.25 13.54 43.08
N TYR A 387 -71.53 14.43 44.00
CA TYR A 387 -70.73 14.77 45.16
C TYR A 387 -70.34 13.54 45.97
N TYR A 388 -69.09 13.45 46.43
CA TYR A 388 -68.70 12.92 47.73
C TYR A 388 -67.52 13.76 48.30
N LEU A 389 -67.90 14.62 49.27
CA LEU A 389 -66.99 15.06 50.30
C LEU A 389 -66.81 13.96 51.32
N THR A 390 -65.60 13.64 51.67
CA THR A 390 -65.25 13.22 53.03
C THR A 390 -63.80 13.62 53.35
N THR A 391 -63.80 14.48 54.38
CA THR A 391 -62.71 14.79 55.29
C THR A 391 -62.12 13.56 55.97
N ASN A 392 -60.82 13.65 56.27
CA ASN A 392 -60.13 13.41 57.54
C ASN A 392 -58.62 13.18 57.23
N GLN A 393 -57.77 14.09 57.71
CA GLN A 393 -57.10 14.19 59.02
C GLN A 393 -55.90 13.24 59.15
N LEU A 394 -54.74 13.91 59.29
CA LEU A 394 -53.74 13.81 60.36
C LEU A 394 -53.10 12.42 60.65
N TYR A 395 -51.84 12.27 60.34
CA TYR A 395 -50.68 12.42 61.29
C TYR A 395 -49.41 12.54 60.48
#